data_fce9fa909ee225f74aa77e76f7bfaa7d
#
_entry.id   fce9fa909ee225f74aa77e76f7bfaa7d
#
_cell.length_a   1.000
_cell.length_b   1.000
_cell.length_c   1.000
_cell.angle_alpha   90.00
_cell.angle_beta   90.00
_cell.angle_gamma   90.00
#
_symmetry.space_group_name_H-M   'P 1'
#
loop_
_entity.id
_entity.type
_entity.pdbx_description
1 polymer ?
#
loop_
_entity_poly.entity_id
_entity_poly.type
_entity_poly.pdbx_seq_one_letter_code
_entity_poly.pdbx_strand_id
1 'polypeptide(L)'
;MSIVLDASAVLTMLLGEKGARKVEGALAGSRMSVVNMAEVASHFHKLGMPDEQVDQMLRPLPIELVPADAALAREAARLRRHTVEGGLSLGDRFCLALAKRDVLPAWTADRQWKDIAEAADVKVVVIR
;
A
#
# COMPACT_ATOMS: atom_id res chain seq x y z
N MET A 1 -14.90 0.10 9.07
CA MET A 1 -13.56 0.39 9.59
C MET A 1 -12.61 0.60 8.43
N SER A 2 -11.80 1.64 8.48
CA SER A 2 -10.87 1.97 7.41
C SER A 2 -9.57 1.17 7.52
N ILE A 3 -8.91 0.96 6.38
CA ILE A 3 -7.61 0.29 6.30
C ILE A 3 -6.71 1.06 5.36
N VAL A 4 -5.41 0.80 5.42
CA VAL A 4 -4.44 1.35 4.49
C VAL A 4 -3.93 0.21 3.61
N LEU A 5 -3.97 0.40 2.30
CA LEU A 5 -3.53 -0.59 1.32
C LEU A 5 -2.14 -0.24 0.79
N ASP A 6 -1.26 -1.24 0.68
CA ASP A 6 -0.03 -1.08 -0.08
C ASP A 6 -0.26 -1.46 -1.54
N ALA A 7 0.77 -1.28 -2.37
CA ALA A 7 0.67 -1.61 -3.79
C ALA A 7 0.41 -3.10 -4.02
N SER A 8 1.05 -3.97 -3.25
CA SER A 8 0.90 -5.42 -3.43
C SER A 8 -0.52 -5.90 -3.18
N ALA A 9 -1.21 -5.31 -2.20
CA ALA A 9 -2.60 -5.66 -1.91
C ALA A 9 -3.52 -5.28 -3.08
N VAL A 10 -3.36 -4.08 -3.63
CA VAL A 10 -4.16 -3.63 -4.78
C VAL A 10 -3.85 -4.46 -6.02
N LEU A 11 -2.58 -4.76 -6.28
CA LEU A 11 -2.18 -5.61 -7.41
C LEU A 11 -2.76 -7.03 -7.27
N THR A 12 -2.76 -7.60 -6.07
CA THR A 12 -3.38 -8.89 -5.81
C THR A 12 -4.84 -8.88 -6.23
N MET A 13 -5.57 -7.83 -5.88
CA MET A 13 -6.98 -7.68 -6.25
C MET A 13 -7.15 -7.55 -7.75
N LEU A 14 -6.39 -6.67 -8.39
CA LEU A 14 -6.53 -6.40 -9.82
C LEU A 14 -6.13 -7.60 -10.69
N LEU A 15 -5.17 -8.40 -10.23
CA LEU A 15 -4.69 -9.57 -10.96
C LEU A 15 -5.43 -10.86 -10.60
N GLY A 16 -6.40 -10.79 -9.69
CA GLY A 16 -7.20 -11.94 -9.30
C GLY A 16 -6.42 -13.03 -8.57
N GLU A 17 -5.38 -12.65 -7.83
CA GLU A 17 -4.56 -13.58 -7.09
C GLU A 17 -5.18 -13.94 -5.73
N LYS A 18 -4.55 -14.90 -5.02
CA LYS A 18 -5.03 -15.34 -3.70
C LYS A 18 -5.07 -14.14 -2.73
N GLY A 19 -6.22 -13.88 -2.15
CA GLY A 19 -6.47 -12.73 -1.29
C GLY A 19 -7.27 -11.60 -1.98
N ALA A 20 -7.50 -11.71 -3.30
CA ALA A 20 -8.18 -10.67 -4.07
C ALA A 20 -9.56 -10.32 -3.50
N ARG A 21 -10.36 -11.32 -3.15
CA ARG A 21 -11.71 -11.08 -2.62
C ARG A 21 -11.70 -10.38 -1.27
N LYS A 22 -10.70 -10.66 -0.45
CA LYS A 22 -10.56 -10.00 0.85
C LYS A 22 -10.31 -8.51 0.67
N VAL A 23 -9.43 -8.14 -0.27
CA VAL A 23 -9.15 -6.73 -0.59
C VAL A 23 -10.38 -6.07 -1.19
N GLU A 24 -11.03 -6.74 -2.14
CA GLU A 24 -12.23 -6.24 -2.81
C GLU A 24 -13.32 -5.88 -1.80
N GLY A 25 -13.54 -6.74 -0.81
CA GLY A 25 -14.54 -6.52 0.24
C GLY A 25 -14.21 -5.35 1.17
N ALA A 26 -12.96 -4.95 1.27
CA ALA A 26 -12.51 -3.85 2.12
C ALA A 26 -12.15 -2.58 1.34
N LEU A 27 -12.35 -2.60 0.01
CA LEU A 27 -11.87 -1.52 -0.86
C LEU A 27 -12.57 -0.19 -0.59
N ALA A 28 -13.90 -0.22 -0.43
CA ALA A 28 -14.67 0.98 -0.12
C ALA A 28 -14.26 1.51 1.26
N GLY A 29 -13.86 2.78 1.32
CA GLY A 29 -13.40 3.39 2.56
C GLY A 29 -11.93 3.13 2.87
N SER A 30 -11.21 2.38 2.03
CA SER A 30 -9.78 2.20 2.21
C SER A 30 -9.00 3.48 1.87
N ARG A 31 -7.80 3.57 2.40
CA ARG A 31 -6.87 4.67 2.13
C ARG A 31 -5.58 4.13 1.53
N MET A 32 -4.94 4.95 0.72
CA MET A 32 -3.69 4.55 0.07
C MET A 32 -2.82 5.78 -0.18
N SER A 33 -1.53 5.66 0.10
CA SER A 33 -0.58 6.72 -0.27
C SER A 33 -0.51 6.85 -1.79
N VAL A 34 -0.43 8.08 -2.29
CA VAL A 34 -0.21 8.32 -3.73
C VAL A 34 1.07 7.65 -4.23
N VAL A 35 2.07 7.47 -3.35
CA VAL A 35 3.31 6.76 -3.69
C VAL A 35 2.99 5.30 -4.06
N ASN A 36 2.16 4.64 -3.27
CA ASN A 36 1.77 3.26 -3.52
C ASN A 36 0.88 3.13 -4.77
N MET A 37 0.01 4.11 -5.01
CA MET A 37 -0.77 4.10 -6.25
C MET A 37 0.14 4.27 -7.48
N ALA A 38 1.18 5.10 -7.38
CA ALA A 38 2.17 5.22 -8.46
C ALA A 38 2.86 3.89 -8.74
N GLU A 39 3.13 3.10 -7.71
CA GLU A 39 3.72 1.76 -7.89
C GLU A 39 2.74 0.83 -8.62
N VAL A 40 1.45 0.87 -8.27
CA VAL A 40 0.43 0.08 -8.98
C VAL A 40 0.37 0.47 -10.46
N ALA A 41 0.26 1.76 -10.75
CA ALA A 41 0.23 2.25 -12.12
C ALA A 41 1.50 1.86 -12.89
N SER A 42 2.66 1.98 -12.26
CA SER A 42 3.95 1.63 -12.86
C SER A 42 4.01 0.18 -13.31
N HIS A 43 3.42 -0.73 -12.53
CA HIS A 43 3.36 -2.14 -12.88
C HIS A 43 2.70 -2.36 -14.25
N PHE A 44 1.56 -1.69 -14.49
CA PHE A 44 0.83 -1.83 -15.74
C PHE A 44 1.50 -1.10 -16.91
N HIS A 45 2.12 0.05 -16.66
CA HIS A 45 2.91 0.75 -17.68
C HIS A 45 4.10 -0.10 -18.11
N LYS A 46 4.76 -0.78 -17.17
CA LYS A 46 5.87 -1.67 -17.48
C LYS A 46 5.43 -2.82 -18.39
N LEU A 47 4.18 -3.27 -18.26
CA LEU A 47 3.61 -4.32 -19.13
C LEU A 47 3.13 -3.78 -20.48
N GLY A 48 3.26 -2.48 -20.73
CA GLY A 48 2.89 -1.87 -22.00
C GLY A 48 1.45 -1.40 -22.09
N MET A 49 0.71 -1.38 -20.98
CA MET A 49 -0.67 -0.89 -20.99
C MET A 49 -0.69 0.61 -21.33
N PRO A 50 -1.52 1.05 -22.29
CA PRO A 50 -1.62 2.48 -22.63
C PRO A 50 -2.08 3.33 -21.45
N ASP A 51 -1.61 4.58 -21.42
CA ASP A 51 -1.89 5.51 -20.31
C ASP A 51 -3.37 5.62 -20.00
N GLU A 52 -4.21 5.77 -21.02
CA GLU A 52 -5.65 5.91 -20.84
C GLU A 52 -6.29 4.67 -20.20
N GLN A 53 -5.80 3.47 -20.55
CA GLN A 53 -6.30 2.25 -19.97
C GLN A 53 -5.92 2.12 -18.50
N VAL A 54 -4.72 2.51 -18.14
CA VAL A 54 -4.29 2.52 -16.74
C VAL A 54 -5.18 3.47 -15.93
N ASP A 55 -5.38 4.68 -16.44
CA ASP A 55 -6.22 5.67 -15.78
C ASP A 55 -7.66 5.20 -15.62
N GLN A 56 -8.24 4.59 -16.66
CA GLN A 56 -9.61 4.08 -16.64
C GLN A 56 -9.77 2.92 -15.64
N MET A 57 -8.74 2.12 -15.44
CA MET A 57 -8.76 1.01 -14.50
C MET A 57 -8.66 1.49 -13.06
N LEU A 58 -7.81 2.47 -12.78
CA LEU A 58 -7.49 2.89 -11.41
C LEU A 58 -8.40 3.99 -10.86
N ARG A 59 -8.81 4.95 -11.72
CA ARG A 59 -9.59 6.11 -11.27
C ARG A 59 -10.91 5.74 -10.59
N PRO A 60 -11.69 4.74 -11.08
CA PRO A 60 -12.96 4.40 -10.45
C PRO A 60 -12.84 3.65 -9.12
N LEU A 61 -11.66 3.20 -8.73
CA LEU A 61 -11.52 2.45 -7.49
C LEU A 61 -11.89 3.31 -6.27
N PRO A 62 -12.74 2.81 -5.37
CA PRO A 62 -13.19 3.60 -4.22
C PRO A 62 -12.15 3.62 -3.10
N ILE A 63 -10.96 4.07 -3.44
CA ILE A 63 -9.82 4.21 -2.54
C ILE A 63 -9.56 5.70 -2.33
N GLU A 64 -9.44 6.13 -1.09
CA GLU A 64 -9.05 7.50 -0.79
C GLU A 64 -7.53 7.62 -0.95
N LEU A 65 -7.09 8.38 -1.96
CA LEU A 65 -5.67 8.65 -2.17
C LEU A 65 -5.21 9.76 -1.24
N VAL A 66 -4.14 9.50 -0.52
CA VAL A 66 -3.60 10.44 0.48
C VAL A 66 -2.29 11.02 -0.05
N PRO A 67 -2.17 12.35 -0.12
CA PRO A 67 -0.95 12.98 -0.60
C PRO A 67 0.27 12.63 0.26
N ALA A 68 1.42 12.50 -0.40
CA ALA A 68 2.70 12.28 0.25
C ALA A 68 3.29 13.64 0.65
N ASP A 69 2.84 14.19 1.77
CA ASP A 69 3.31 15.47 2.25
C ASP A 69 4.66 15.36 2.99
N ALA A 70 5.20 16.51 3.39
CA ALA A 70 6.50 16.55 4.06
C ALA A 70 6.51 15.78 5.38
N ALA A 71 5.41 15.83 6.13
CA ALA A 71 5.32 15.11 7.41
C ALA A 71 5.35 13.60 7.20
N LEU A 72 4.62 13.08 6.21
CA LEU A 72 4.67 11.66 5.87
C LEU A 72 6.04 11.24 5.35
N ALA A 73 6.68 12.10 4.56
CA ALA A 73 8.03 11.82 4.05
C ALA A 73 9.03 11.67 5.20
N ARG A 74 8.96 12.53 6.19
CA ARG A 74 9.82 12.43 7.37
C ARG A 74 9.56 11.14 8.16
N GLU A 75 8.30 10.78 8.34
CA GLU A 75 7.94 9.54 9.05
C GLU A 75 8.40 8.31 8.28
N ALA A 76 8.23 8.28 6.96
CA ALA A 76 8.71 7.19 6.12
C ALA A 76 10.24 7.06 6.21
N ALA A 77 10.94 8.18 6.26
CA ALA A 77 12.39 8.19 6.43
C ALA A 77 12.81 7.58 7.78
N ARG A 78 12.11 7.94 8.86
CA ARG A 78 12.40 7.41 10.21
C ARG A 78 12.23 5.89 10.28
N LEU A 79 11.30 5.33 9.55
CA LEU A 79 11.06 3.89 9.53
C LEU A 79 12.22 3.10 8.93
N ARG A 80 13.12 3.76 8.20
CA ARG A 80 14.31 3.13 7.62
C ARG A 80 15.12 2.37 8.67
N ARG A 81 15.23 2.90 9.88
CA ARG A 81 15.99 2.26 10.98
C ARG A 81 15.45 0.88 11.35
N HIS A 82 14.17 0.62 11.12
CA HIS A 82 13.50 -0.64 11.44
C HIS A 82 13.37 -1.57 10.25
N THR A 83 13.74 -1.11 9.05
CA THR A 83 13.46 -1.83 7.81
C THR A 83 14.70 -2.19 7.00
N VAL A 84 15.90 -1.85 7.50
CA VAL A 84 17.16 -2.10 6.78
C VAL A 84 17.35 -3.59 6.45
N GLU A 85 17.13 -4.44 7.45
CA GLU A 85 17.29 -5.89 7.29
C GLU A 85 16.03 -6.55 6.70
N GLY A 86 14.89 -5.90 6.85
CA GLY A 86 13.61 -6.41 6.35
C GLY A 86 13.41 -6.26 4.84
N GLY A 87 14.29 -5.51 4.18
CA GLY A 87 14.24 -5.34 2.72
C GLY A 87 13.04 -4.53 2.23
N LEU A 88 12.47 -3.68 3.06
CA LEU A 88 11.32 -2.87 2.65
C LEU A 88 11.73 -1.66 1.82
N SER A 89 10.99 -1.43 0.74
CA SER A 89 11.20 -0.31 -0.17
C SER A 89 10.73 1.00 0.44
N LEU A 90 11.05 2.10 -0.24
CA LEU A 90 10.53 3.42 0.13
C LEU A 90 9.01 3.44 0.09
N GLY A 91 8.40 2.84 -0.93
CA GLY A 91 6.94 2.76 -1.03
C GLY A 91 6.32 2.02 0.14
N ASP A 92 6.91 0.90 0.55
CA ASP A 92 6.45 0.15 1.73
C ASP A 92 6.45 1.03 2.98
N ARG A 93 7.49 1.83 3.15
CA ARG A 93 7.60 2.72 4.30
C ARG A 93 6.58 3.86 4.26
N PHE A 94 6.20 4.35 3.09
CA PHE A 94 5.11 5.31 2.96
C PHE A 94 3.77 4.72 3.39
N CYS A 95 3.51 3.46 3.02
CA CYS A 95 2.31 2.77 3.47
C CYS A 95 2.27 2.66 5.01
N LEU A 96 3.37 2.20 5.60
CA LEU A 96 3.47 2.06 7.06
C LEU A 96 3.37 3.42 7.77
N ALA A 97 3.97 4.47 7.21
CA ALA A 97 3.89 5.81 7.77
C ALA A 97 2.45 6.33 7.79
N LEU A 98 1.72 6.10 6.70
CA LEU A 98 0.31 6.50 6.62
C LEU A 98 -0.54 5.73 7.64
N ALA A 99 -0.35 4.41 7.70
CA ALA A 99 -1.07 3.56 8.65
C ALA A 99 -0.80 3.99 10.09
N LYS A 100 0.44 4.29 10.42
CA LYS A 100 0.82 4.75 11.75
C LYS A 100 0.17 6.09 12.10
N ARG A 101 0.25 7.06 11.19
CA ARG A 101 -0.35 8.38 11.39
C ARG A 101 -1.85 8.30 11.66
N ASP A 102 -2.55 7.48 10.89
CA ASP A 102 -4.00 7.39 10.93
C ASP A 102 -4.50 6.33 11.92
N VAL A 103 -3.57 5.61 12.56
CA VAL A 103 -3.87 4.53 13.51
C VAL A 103 -4.79 3.50 12.87
N LEU A 104 -4.42 3.05 11.68
CA LEU A 104 -5.16 2.08 10.88
C LEU A 104 -4.27 0.86 10.56
N PRO A 105 -4.86 -0.31 10.36
CA PRO A 105 -4.07 -1.47 9.91
C PRO A 105 -3.57 -1.28 8.48
N ALA A 106 -2.34 -1.72 8.23
CA ALA A 106 -1.77 -1.77 6.89
C ALA A 106 -1.99 -3.17 6.31
N TRP A 107 -2.56 -3.23 5.12
CA TRP A 107 -2.83 -4.50 4.42
C TRP A 107 -1.82 -4.68 3.30
N THR A 108 -1.15 -5.83 3.29
CA THR A 108 -0.10 -6.16 2.33
C THR A 108 -0.17 -7.63 1.92
N ALA A 109 0.39 -7.95 0.77
CA ALA A 109 0.61 -9.33 0.36
C ALA A 109 1.99 -9.85 0.81
N ASP A 110 2.84 -8.98 1.34
CA ASP A 110 4.22 -9.33 1.72
C ASP A 110 4.30 -9.79 3.17
N ARG A 111 4.59 -11.09 3.35
CA ARG A 111 4.69 -11.70 4.67
C ARG A 111 5.82 -11.14 5.54
N GLN A 112 6.84 -10.57 4.92
CA GLN A 112 7.99 -10.00 5.66
C GLN A 112 7.57 -8.82 6.54
N TRP A 113 6.47 -8.15 6.22
CA TRP A 113 5.99 -7.04 7.02
C TRP A 113 5.63 -7.43 8.46
N LYS A 114 5.30 -8.70 8.71
CA LYS A 114 5.00 -9.17 10.06
C LYS A 114 6.19 -9.00 11.00
N ASP A 115 7.40 -9.15 10.46
CA ASP A 115 8.62 -9.11 11.27
C ASP A 115 8.94 -7.70 11.75
N ILE A 116 8.43 -6.67 11.09
CA ILE A 116 8.70 -5.29 11.44
C ILE A 116 7.49 -4.55 12.01
N ALA A 117 6.33 -5.17 12.05
CA ALA A 117 5.09 -4.54 12.50
C ALA A 117 5.20 -3.96 13.90
N GLU A 118 5.75 -4.73 14.82
CA GLU A 118 5.92 -4.30 16.21
C GLU A 118 6.90 -3.14 16.31
N ALA A 119 8.06 -3.22 15.67
CA ALA A 119 9.07 -2.17 15.69
C ALA A 119 8.56 -0.88 15.04
N ALA A 120 7.75 -1.01 14.00
CA ALA A 120 7.14 0.13 13.32
C ALA A 120 5.92 0.69 14.04
N ASP A 121 5.42 -0.03 15.04
CA ASP A 121 4.18 0.31 15.77
C ASP A 121 2.97 0.44 14.83
N VAL A 122 2.81 -0.54 13.95
CA VAL A 122 1.71 -0.61 12.97
C VAL A 122 1.12 -2.01 13.01
N LYS A 123 -0.20 -2.09 13.03
CA LYS A 123 -0.88 -3.38 12.85
C LYS A 123 -0.81 -3.76 11.37
N VAL A 124 -0.24 -4.92 11.08
CA VAL A 124 -0.10 -5.43 9.72
C VAL A 124 -1.01 -6.62 9.51
N VAL A 125 -1.76 -6.62 8.42
CA VAL A 125 -2.60 -7.73 7.98
C VAL A 125 -2.05 -8.24 6.66
N VAL A 126 -1.62 -9.49 6.63
CA VAL A 126 -1.16 -10.14 5.41
C VAL A 126 -2.36 -10.83 4.76
N ILE A 127 -2.66 -10.48 3.52
CA ILE A 127 -3.92 -10.86 2.85
C ILE A 127 -3.92 -12.28 2.29
N ARG A 128 -2.78 -12.97 2.28
CA ARG A 128 -2.69 -14.32 1.73
C ARG A 128 -1.80 -15.25 2.54
#